data_d6ccb8282c5ed12497bc2b1dd5639796
#
_entry.id   d6ccb8282c5ed12497bc2b1dd5639796
#
_cell.length_a   1.000
_cell.length_b   1.000
_cell.length_c   1.000
_cell.angle_alpha   90.00
_cell.angle_beta   90.00
_cell.angle_gamma   90.00
#
_symmetry.space_group_name_H-M   'P 1'
#
loop_
_entity.id
_entity.type
_entity.pdbx_description
1 polymer ?
#
loop_
_entity_poly.entity_id
_entity_poly.type
_entity_poly.pdbx_seq_one_letter_code
_entity_poly.pdbx_strand_id
1 'polypeptide(L)'
;MAKFLVILHAPGITREQFDLSAREIVKNEHATFVHSYANLVDGTVVNIYEAEDVAHVEREMERLGFPTDEIAKIQYEASLADLKETV
;
A
#
# COMPACT_ATOMS: atom_id res chain seq x y z
N MET A 1 -5.88 -13.87 -4.51
CA MET A 1 -6.55 -12.61 -4.19
C MET A 1 -6.04 -11.49 -5.09
N ALA A 2 -6.82 -10.46 -5.26
CA ALA A 2 -6.42 -9.33 -6.07
C ALA A 2 -5.42 -8.44 -5.33
N LYS A 3 -4.57 -7.75 -6.07
CA LYS A 3 -3.65 -6.75 -5.53
C LYS A 3 -4.19 -5.35 -5.78
N PHE A 4 -3.94 -4.47 -4.83
CA PHE A 4 -4.38 -3.08 -4.86
C PHE A 4 -3.21 -2.16 -4.53
N LEU A 5 -3.19 -1.02 -5.21
CA LEU A 5 -2.25 0.04 -4.96
C LEU A 5 -2.97 1.14 -4.18
N VAL A 6 -2.39 1.54 -3.06
CA VAL A 6 -2.95 2.59 -2.19
C VAL A 6 -1.98 3.75 -2.15
N ILE A 7 -2.45 4.93 -2.51
CA ILE A 7 -1.65 6.16 -2.46
C ILE A 7 -2.17 7.02 -1.32
N LEU A 8 -1.25 7.47 -0.48
CA LEU A 8 -1.56 8.41 0.60
C LEU A 8 -0.46 9.46 0.72
N HIS A 9 -0.81 10.60 1.29
CA HIS A 9 0.12 11.66 1.57
C HIS A 9 0.16 11.92 3.06
N ALA A 10 1.35 11.87 3.64
CA ALA A 10 1.59 12.13 5.05
C ALA A 10 2.75 13.14 5.19
N PRO A 11 2.53 14.42 4.87
CA PRO A 11 3.58 15.43 4.94
C PRO A 11 4.19 15.47 6.34
N GLY A 12 5.52 15.49 6.41
CA GLY A 12 6.23 15.50 7.68
C GLY A 12 6.36 14.16 8.37
N ILE A 13 5.91 13.07 7.76
CA ILE A 13 6.10 11.73 8.33
C ILE A 13 7.60 11.44 8.42
N THR A 14 8.01 10.89 9.57
CA THR A 14 9.37 10.41 9.76
C THR A 14 9.42 8.90 9.64
N ARG A 15 10.61 8.36 9.40
CA ARG A 15 10.81 6.92 9.41
C ARG A 15 10.39 6.30 10.73
N GLU A 16 10.65 6.98 11.85
CA GLU A 16 10.24 6.51 13.17
C GLU A 16 8.73 6.38 13.31
N GLN A 17 8.00 7.39 12.82
CA GLN A 17 6.54 7.34 12.83
C GLN A 17 6.01 6.22 11.94
N PHE A 18 6.63 6.02 10.79
CA PHE A 18 6.28 4.92 9.90
C PHE A 18 6.49 3.58 10.58
N ASP A 19 7.64 3.39 11.24
CA ASP A 19 7.98 2.17 11.95
C ASP A 19 7.02 1.90 13.13
N LEU A 20 6.55 2.96 13.81
CA LEU A 20 5.55 2.81 14.88
C LEU A 20 4.22 2.25 14.38
N SER A 21 3.87 2.53 13.12
CA SER A 21 2.65 1.99 12.53
C SER A 21 2.77 0.50 12.18
N ALA A 22 3.98 -0.03 12.14
CA ALA A 22 4.22 -1.41 11.69
C ALA A 22 3.45 -2.44 12.51
N ARG A 23 3.32 -2.24 13.81
CA ARG A 23 2.60 -3.16 14.69
C ARG A 23 1.15 -3.37 14.28
N GLU A 24 0.49 -2.29 13.85
CA GLU A 24 -0.90 -2.36 13.40
C GLU A 24 -0.99 -2.84 11.95
N ILE A 25 -0.06 -2.43 11.12
CA ILE A 25 -0.02 -2.85 9.71
C ILE A 25 0.10 -4.37 9.58
N VAL A 26 1.00 -4.99 10.35
CA VAL A 26 1.25 -6.43 10.24
C VAL A 26 0.11 -7.32 10.73
N LYS A 27 -0.92 -6.77 11.38
CA LYS A 27 -2.09 -7.54 11.81
C LYS A 27 -2.92 -8.06 10.65
N ASN A 28 -2.93 -7.34 9.52
CA ASN A 28 -3.60 -7.78 8.29
C ASN A 28 -5.05 -8.23 8.51
N GLU A 29 -5.87 -7.41 9.17
CA GLU A 29 -7.22 -7.83 9.55
C GLU A 29 -8.20 -7.94 8.38
N HIS A 30 -8.15 -7.01 7.43
CA HIS A 30 -9.05 -6.98 6.28
C HIS A 30 -8.33 -7.15 4.95
N ALA A 31 -7.07 -6.78 4.91
CA ALA A 31 -6.21 -6.89 3.73
C ALA A 31 -4.79 -7.22 4.17
N THR A 32 -4.03 -7.83 3.29
CA THR A 32 -2.65 -8.25 3.56
C THR A 32 -1.68 -7.27 2.95
N PHE A 33 -0.85 -6.65 3.79
CA PHE A 33 0.21 -5.74 3.37
C PHE A 33 1.30 -6.51 2.63
N VAL A 34 1.75 -5.98 1.51
CA VAL A 34 2.80 -6.59 0.68
C VAL A 34 4.07 -5.73 0.67
N HIS A 35 3.96 -4.50 0.19
CA HIS A 35 5.07 -3.57 0.08
C HIS A 35 4.66 -2.14 0.36
N SER A 36 5.63 -1.33 0.77
CA SER A 36 5.47 0.10 0.89
C SER A 36 6.66 0.82 0.26
N TYR A 37 6.36 1.89 -0.44
CA TYR A 37 7.35 2.82 -0.99
C TYR A 37 7.01 4.21 -0.47
N ALA A 38 7.98 4.91 0.08
CA ALA A 38 7.72 6.21 0.68
C ALA A 38 8.78 7.23 0.27
N ASN A 39 8.31 8.43 -0.09
CA ASN A 39 9.17 9.60 -0.19
C ASN A 39 9.01 10.41 1.09
N LEU A 40 10.01 10.38 1.94
CA LEU A 40 9.94 11.03 3.25
C LEU A 40 10.09 12.56 3.17
N VAL A 41 10.49 13.10 2.02
CA VAL A 41 10.61 14.55 1.81
C VAL A 41 9.23 15.17 1.60
N ASP A 42 8.42 14.61 0.68
CA ASP A 42 7.09 15.14 0.38
C ASP A 42 5.95 14.37 1.05
N GLY A 43 6.24 13.23 1.65
CA GLY A 43 5.25 12.41 2.34
C GLY A 43 4.39 11.53 1.45
N THR A 44 4.73 11.39 0.18
CA THR A 44 4.03 10.45 -0.71
C THR A 44 4.34 9.01 -0.31
N VAL A 45 3.31 8.23 -0.05
CA VAL A 45 3.45 6.81 0.29
C VAL A 45 2.60 5.99 -0.66
N VAL A 46 3.18 4.93 -1.19
CA VAL A 46 2.50 3.96 -2.05
C VAL A 46 2.59 2.60 -1.39
N ASN A 47 1.45 2.03 -1.03
CA ASN A 47 1.36 0.71 -0.41
C ASN A 47 0.70 -0.27 -1.36
N ILE A 48 1.16 -1.51 -1.33
CA ILE A 48 0.56 -2.61 -2.07
C ILE A 48 -0.09 -3.55 -1.07
N TYR A 49 -1.37 -3.88 -1.31
CA TYR A 49 -2.16 -4.80 -0.50
C TYR A 49 -2.75 -5.91 -1.36
N GLU A 50 -2.94 -7.07 -0.76
CA GLU A 50 -3.75 -8.15 -1.32
C GLU A 50 -5.05 -8.23 -0.54
N ALA A 51 -6.17 -8.32 -1.26
CA ALA A 51 -7.49 -8.43 -0.65
C ALA A 51 -8.49 -9.06 -1.64
N GLU A 52 -9.65 -9.45 -1.13
CA GLU A 52 -10.71 -9.99 -1.98
C GLU A 52 -11.29 -8.94 -2.92
N ASP A 53 -11.45 -7.72 -2.41
CA ASP A 53 -12.01 -6.59 -3.16
C ASP A 53 -11.56 -5.25 -2.55
N VAL A 54 -11.94 -4.17 -3.22
CA VAL A 54 -11.58 -2.82 -2.79
C VAL A 54 -12.17 -2.46 -1.41
N ALA A 55 -13.35 -2.98 -1.09
CA ALA A 55 -14.00 -2.69 0.19
C ALA A 55 -13.17 -3.19 1.37
N HIS A 56 -12.51 -4.33 1.22
CA HIS A 56 -11.61 -4.86 2.26
C HIS A 56 -10.40 -3.96 2.45
N VAL A 57 -9.84 -3.42 1.37
CA VAL A 57 -8.73 -2.46 1.45
C VAL A 57 -9.17 -1.18 2.17
N GLU A 58 -10.36 -0.66 1.83
CA GLU A 58 -10.91 0.53 2.47
C GLU A 58 -11.09 0.31 3.98
N ARG A 59 -11.60 -0.84 4.38
CA ARG A 59 -11.74 -1.20 5.80
C ARG A 59 -10.40 -1.25 6.51
N GLU A 60 -9.40 -1.78 5.86
CA GLU A 60 -8.06 -1.84 6.45
C GLU A 60 -7.48 -0.44 6.64
N MET A 61 -7.67 0.45 5.68
CA MET A 61 -7.23 1.84 5.80
C MET A 61 -7.98 2.57 6.93
N GLU A 62 -9.29 2.35 7.06
CA GLU A 62 -10.09 2.89 8.16
C GLU A 62 -9.60 2.38 9.50
N ARG A 63 -9.33 1.08 9.61
CA ARG A 63 -8.80 0.48 10.85
C ARG A 63 -7.46 1.11 11.25
N LEU A 64 -6.59 1.36 10.27
CA LEU A 64 -5.28 1.96 10.51
C LEU A 64 -5.34 3.47 10.74
N GLY A 65 -6.47 4.10 10.38
CA GLY A 65 -6.62 5.55 10.47
C GLY A 65 -5.80 6.29 9.41
N PHE A 66 -5.52 5.66 8.28
CA PHE A 66 -4.74 6.26 7.20
C PHE A 66 -5.66 6.98 6.23
N PRO A 67 -5.50 8.30 6.04
CA PRO A 67 -6.21 9.00 4.97
C PRO A 67 -5.62 8.56 3.64
N THR A 68 -6.47 8.03 2.75
CA THR A 68 -6.05 7.58 1.43
C THR A 68 -6.51 8.54 0.36
N ASP A 69 -5.62 8.87 -0.58
CA ASP A 69 -5.97 9.69 -1.74
C ASP A 69 -6.53 8.85 -2.87
N GLU A 70 -6.00 7.66 -3.05
CA GLU A 70 -6.41 6.78 -4.14
C GLU A 70 -6.20 5.31 -3.77
N ILE A 71 -7.16 4.47 -4.18
CA ILE A 71 -7.04 3.01 -4.15
C ILE A 71 -7.34 2.53 -5.56
N ALA A 72 -6.40 1.81 -6.17
CA ALA A 72 -6.55 1.29 -7.51
C ALA A 72 -6.25 -0.21 -7.55
N LYS A 73 -7.09 -0.96 -8.25
CA LYS A 73 -6.83 -2.38 -8.48
C LYS A 73 -5.67 -2.53 -9.47
N ILE A 74 -4.72 -3.38 -9.13
CA ILE A 74 -3.60 -3.72 -10.01
C ILE A 74 -4.07 -4.82 -10.94
N GLN A 75 -4.23 -4.50 -12.22
CA GLN A 75 -4.67 -5.45 -13.24
C GLN A 75 -3.49 -6.08 -13.99
N TYR A 76 -2.36 -5.40 -14.02
CA TYR A 76 -1.17 -5.84 -14.72
C TYR A 76 0.07 -5.51 -13.89
N GLU A 77 0.94 -6.47 -13.79
CA GLU A 77 2.19 -6.36 -13.06
C GLU A 77 3.30 -7.02 -13.88
N ALA A 78 4.39 -6.31 -14.09
CA ALA A 78 5.52 -6.85 -14.83
C ALA A 78 6.84 -6.46 -14.18
N SER A 79 7.74 -7.42 -14.09
CA SER A 79 9.13 -7.18 -13.71
C SER A 79 9.98 -6.91 -14.95
N LEU A 80 11.22 -6.47 -14.75
CA LEU A 80 12.18 -6.32 -15.85
C LEU A 80 12.38 -7.66 -16.57
N ALA A 81 12.44 -8.75 -15.82
CA ALA A 81 12.60 -10.10 -16.39
C ALA A 81 11.42 -10.44 -17.31
N ASP A 82 10.19 -10.14 -16.87
CA ASP A 82 8.99 -10.39 -17.67
C ASP A 82 9.02 -9.59 -18.99
N LEU A 83 9.42 -8.32 -18.92
CA LEU A 83 9.51 -7.47 -20.10
C LEU A 83 10.60 -7.92 -21.05
N LYS A 84 11.73 -8.41 -20.55
CA LYS A 84 12.81 -8.95 -21.38
C LYS A 84 12.38 -10.18 -22.16
N GLU A 85 11.53 -11.02 -21.59
CA GLU A 85 11.00 -12.19 -22.28
C GLU A 85 10.06 -11.84 -23.43
N THR A 86 9.44 -10.65 -23.37
CA THR A 86 8.48 -10.16 -24.37
C THR A 86 9.15 -9.60 -25.63
N VAL A 87 10.38 -9.09 -25.53
CA VAL A 87 11.08 -8.43 -26.65
C VAL A 87 11.96 -9.37 -27.44
#